data_1eecbe4461c97dbf5fc720b31c3cdecc
#
_entry.id   1eecbe4461c97dbf5fc720b31c3cdecc
#
_cell.length_a   1.000
_cell.length_b   1.000
_cell.length_c   1.000
_cell.angle_alpha   90.00
_cell.angle_beta   90.00
_cell.angle_gamma   90.00
#
_symmetry.space_group_name_H-M   'P 1'
#
loop_
_entity.id
_entity.type
_entity.pdbx_description
1 polymer ?
#
loop_
_entity_poly.entity_id
_entity_poly.type
_entity_poly.pdbx_seq_one_letter_code
_entity_poly.pdbx_strand_id
1 'polypeptide(L)'
;GRDLDDPNRMLYSKQEWFKTREEMNDAFKDLPEALSNTTEILDKIEMYSIDHAPIMPFFAIPEEFGTEEEWRKKYSDEDIFNEFTRDENGNVVLTQEEAEEKIKKLGGVDKLYRIKFEADYLKKITYDGAKVLYGDPIPESVKSLLDFELHIMKTMGFPGYFLIVQDFINSARKELGVWVGPAR
;
A
#
# COMPACT_ATOMS: atom_id res chain seq x y z
N GLY A 1 -19.49 18.88 4.94
CA GLY A 1 -20.56 18.88 3.95
C GLY A 1 -21.37 20.15 4.04
N ARG A 2 -22.11 20.46 2.98
CA ARG A 2 -23.01 21.60 2.91
C ARG A 2 -24.40 21.11 2.53
N ASP A 3 -25.44 21.69 3.11
CA ASP A 3 -26.82 21.37 2.81
C ASP A 3 -27.25 21.99 1.48
N LEU A 4 -28.40 21.52 0.95
CA LEU A 4 -28.94 22.00 -0.33
C LEU A 4 -29.29 23.49 -0.30
N ASP A 5 -29.66 24.01 0.86
CA ASP A 5 -30.08 25.41 1.06
C ASP A 5 -28.89 26.33 1.46
N ASP A 6 -27.66 25.79 1.60
CA ASP A 6 -26.48 26.61 1.92
C ASP A 6 -26.16 27.54 0.73
N PRO A 7 -26.23 28.89 0.91
CA PRO A 7 -25.97 29.85 -0.14
C PRO A 7 -24.51 29.80 -0.64
N ASN A 8 -23.59 29.22 0.14
CA ASN A 8 -22.17 29.09 -0.22
C ASN A 8 -21.83 27.73 -0.83
N ARG A 9 -22.81 26.85 -1.10
CA ARG A 9 -22.57 25.60 -1.81
C ARG A 9 -22.19 25.87 -3.26
N MET A 10 -21.44 24.97 -3.84
CA MET A 10 -21.14 24.98 -5.26
C MET A 10 -22.44 24.84 -6.06
N LEU A 11 -22.68 25.81 -6.95
CA LEU A 11 -23.82 25.80 -7.85
C LEU A 11 -23.32 25.45 -9.25
N TYR A 12 -23.97 24.51 -9.87
CA TYR A 12 -23.71 24.13 -11.26
C TYR A 12 -24.69 24.85 -12.17
N SER A 13 -24.21 25.22 -13.36
CA SER A 13 -25.04 25.87 -14.40
C SER A 13 -26.00 24.89 -15.08
N LYS A 14 -25.85 23.59 -14.82
CA LYS A 14 -26.52 22.49 -15.52
C LYS A 14 -26.10 22.38 -17.01
N GLN A 15 -24.94 22.94 -17.34
CA GLN A 15 -24.32 22.87 -18.68
C GLN A 15 -23.03 22.02 -18.66
N GLU A 16 -22.69 21.38 -17.55
CA GLU A 16 -21.48 20.57 -17.32
C GLU A 16 -21.69 19.12 -17.80
N TRP A 17 -22.10 18.95 -19.04
CA TRP A 17 -22.24 17.66 -19.68
C TRP A 17 -21.38 17.58 -20.94
N PHE A 18 -21.14 16.37 -21.44
CA PHE A 18 -20.29 16.12 -22.60
C PHE A 18 -21.07 16.55 -23.88
N LYS A 19 -20.69 17.68 -24.45
CA LYS A 19 -21.33 18.30 -25.61
C LYS A 19 -20.88 17.67 -26.92
N THR A 20 -21.73 17.67 -27.92
CA THR A 20 -21.35 17.32 -29.28
C THR A 20 -20.42 18.37 -29.87
N ARG A 21 -19.78 18.04 -31.00
CA ARG A 21 -18.92 18.99 -31.74
C ARG A 21 -19.70 20.23 -32.19
N GLU A 22 -20.93 20.04 -32.69
CA GLU A 22 -21.81 21.11 -33.14
C GLU A 22 -22.16 22.06 -31.99
N GLU A 23 -22.53 21.51 -30.84
CA GLU A 23 -22.84 22.29 -29.64
C GLU A 23 -21.62 23.04 -29.11
N MET A 24 -20.42 22.45 -29.18
CA MET A 24 -19.19 23.14 -28.84
C MET A 24 -18.86 24.26 -29.80
N ASN A 25 -19.04 24.05 -31.12
CA ASN A 25 -18.82 25.07 -32.13
C ASN A 25 -19.80 26.26 -31.95
N ASP A 26 -21.06 26.01 -31.62
CA ASP A 26 -22.03 27.07 -31.34
C ASP A 26 -21.67 27.82 -30.02
N ALA A 27 -21.28 27.10 -28.97
CA ALA A 27 -20.90 27.68 -27.70
C ALA A 27 -19.66 28.60 -27.80
N PHE A 28 -18.73 28.30 -28.72
CA PHE A 28 -17.50 29.05 -28.95
C PHE A 28 -17.45 29.79 -30.28
N LYS A 29 -18.59 30.06 -30.91
CA LYS A 29 -18.64 30.72 -32.22
C LYS A 29 -17.97 32.08 -32.29
N ASP A 30 -17.95 32.78 -31.13
CA ASP A 30 -17.32 34.10 -31.04
C ASP A 30 -15.81 34.02 -30.69
N LEU A 31 -15.29 32.78 -30.40
CA LEU A 31 -13.90 32.53 -30.07
C LEU A 31 -13.46 31.17 -30.60
N PRO A 32 -13.44 30.95 -31.93
CA PRO A 32 -13.14 29.64 -32.53
C PRO A 32 -11.71 29.16 -32.24
N GLU A 33 -10.80 30.07 -31.97
CA GLU A 33 -9.42 29.72 -31.58
C GLU A 33 -9.36 28.91 -30.30
N ALA A 34 -10.32 29.07 -29.40
CA ALA A 34 -10.40 28.25 -28.20
C ALA A 34 -10.58 26.77 -28.52
N LEU A 35 -11.32 26.46 -29.59
CA LEU A 35 -11.49 25.07 -30.04
C LEU A 35 -10.25 24.56 -30.80
N SER A 36 -9.67 25.37 -31.72
CA SER A 36 -8.46 24.96 -32.45
C SER A 36 -7.25 24.72 -31.51
N ASN A 37 -7.12 25.52 -30.47
CA ASN A 37 -6.05 25.37 -29.49
C ASN A 37 -6.12 24.05 -28.70
N THR A 38 -7.27 23.38 -28.66
CA THR A 38 -7.36 22.02 -28.09
C THR A 38 -6.52 21.01 -28.88
N THR A 39 -6.45 21.18 -30.20
CA THR A 39 -5.60 20.36 -31.08
C THR A 39 -4.11 20.67 -30.86
N GLU A 40 -3.76 21.95 -30.65
CA GLU A 40 -2.40 22.34 -30.31
C GLU A 40 -1.92 21.68 -29.00
N ILE A 41 -2.79 21.56 -28.01
CA ILE A 41 -2.46 20.83 -26.76
C ILE A 41 -2.29 19.34 -27.04
N LEU A 42 -3.17 18.75 -27.83
CA LEU A 42 -3.09 17.34 -28.22
C LEU A 42 -1.76 17.00 -28.93
N ASP A 43 -1.34 17.89 -29.84
CA ASP A 43 -0.11 17.71 -30.63
C ASP A 43 1.17 17.78 -29.77
N LYS A 44 1.08 18.34 -28.57
CA LYS A 44 2.17 18.37 -27.60
C LYS A 44 2.29 17.09 -26.75
N ILE A 45 1.32 16.20 -26.83
CA ILE A 45 1.26 14.96 -26.05
C ILE A 45 1.97 13.85 -26.81
N GLU A 46 3.05 13.36 -26.21
CA GLU A 46 3.72 12.16 -26.69
C GLU A 46 3.01 10.92 -26.16
N MET A 47 2.89 9.89 -27.02
CA MET A 47 2.30 8.61 -26.58
C MET A 47 3.24 7.90 -25.63
N TYR A 48 2.80 7.68 -24.40
CA TYR A 48 3.54 6.95 -23.39
C TYR A 48 2.60 6.10 -22.53
N SER A 49 3.14 5.12 -21.87
CA SER A 49 2.40 4.33 -20.88
C SER A 49 2.70 4.84 -19.47
N ILE A 50 1.66 5.06 -18.70
CA ILE A 50 1.74 5.35 -17.26
C ILE A 50 1.53 4.10 -16.42
N ASP A 51 1.24 2.96 -17.07
CA ASP A 51 1.05 1.68 -16.40
C ASP A 51 2.41 1.06 -16.08
N HIS A 52 2.68 0.86 -14.82
CA HIS A 52 3.87 0.20 -14.29
C HIS A 52 3.54 -0.53 -12.99
N ALA A 53 4.38 -1.47 -12.61
CA ALA A 53 4.25 -2.15 -11.33
C ALA A 53 4.32 -1.15 -10.16
N PRO A 54 3.57 -1.35 -9.08
CA PRO A 54 3.63 -0.51 -7.89
C PRO A 54 5.07 -0.39 -7.36
N ILE A 55 5.50 0.83 -7.10
CA ILE A 55 6.79 1.12 -6.48
C ILE A 55 6.57 1.15 -4.97
N MET A 56 7.14 0.15 -4.29
CA MET A 56 7.14 0.13 -2.83
C MET A 56 8.40 0.80 -2.30
N PRO A 57 8.28 1.88 -1.50
CA PRO A 57 9.43 2.49 -0.86
C PRO A 57 10.11 1.52 0.12
N PHE A 58 11.37 1.76 0.37
CA PHE A 58 12.19 0.95 1.24
C PHE A 58 12.16 1.50 2.67
N PHE A 59 11.90 0.62 3.65
CA PHE A 59 12.04 0.94 5.07
C PHE A 59 13.41 0.49 5.58
N ALA A 60 14.16 1.40 6.21
CA ALA A 60 15.43 1.08 6.83
C ALA A 60 15.18 0.44 8.21
N ILE A 61 15.35 -0.88 8.29
CA ILE A 61 15.26 -1.59 9.57
C ILE A 61 16.50 -1.26 10.42
N PRO A 62 16.35 -0.95 11.73
CA PRO A 62 17.46 -0.65 12.60
C PRO A 62 18.48 -1.80 12.70
N GLU A 63 19.78 -1.47 12.68
CA GLU A 63 20.87 -2.45 12.69
C GLU A 63 20.86 -3.36 13.92
N GLU A 64 20.29 -2.89 15.05
CA GLU A 64 20.16 -3.68 16.27
C GLU A 64 19.22 -4.89 16.10
N PHE A 65 18.36 -4.88 15.10
CA PHE A 65 17.54 -6.04 14.77
C PHE A 65 18.31 -7.08 13.95
N GLY A 66 19.37 -6.67 13.24
CA GLY A 66 20.17 -7.48 12.34
C GLY A 66 20.10 -7.01 10.89
N THR A 67 20.60 -7.83 9.99
CA THR A 67 20.71 -7.53 8.57
C THR A 67 19.97 -8.56 7.71
N GLU A 68 19.56 -8.18 6.50
CA GLU A 68 18.96 -9.10 5.54
C GLU A 68 19.90 -10.27 5.20
N GLU A 69 21.22 -10.02 5.17
CA GLU A 69 22.23 -11.05 4.91
C GLU A 69 22.25 -12.13 5.99
N GLU A 70 22.01 -11.77 7.25
CA GLU A 70 21.90 -12.72 8.35
C GLU A 70 20.65 -13.59 8.19
N TRP A 71 19.52 -13.02 7.74
CA TRP A 71 18.31 -13.78 7.43
C TRP A 71 18.52 -14.76 6.28
N ARG A 72 19.24 -14.34 5.22
CA ARG A 72 19.61 -15.22 4.08
C ARG A 72 20.49 -16.40 4.52
N LYS A 73 21.29 -16.25 5.56
CA LYS A 73 22.10 -17.35 6.12
C LYS A 73 21.29 -18.25 7.06
N LYS A 74 20.25 -17.72 7.67
CA LYS A 74 19.44 -18.40 8.68
C LYS A 74 18.37 -19.31 8.08
N TYR A 75 17.81 -18.93 6.96
CA TYR A 75 16.71 -19.62 6.29
C TYR A 75 17.14 -20.15 4.92
N SER A 76 16.70 -21.36 4.56
CA SER A 76 16.85 -21.89 3.21
C SER A 76 15.76 -21.36 2.27
N ASP A 77 15.96 -21.51 0.95
CA ASP A 77 14.94 -21.17 -0.04
C ASP A 77 13.65 -21.99 0.17
N GLU A 78 13.79 -23.25 0.62
CA GLU A 78 12.66 -24.11 0.93
C GLU A 78 11.88 -23.62 2.16
N ASP A 79 12.58 -23.17 3.22
CA ASP A 79 11.94 -22.58 4.40
C ASP A 79 11.12 -21.34 4.00
N ILE A 80 11.71 -20.46 3.20
CA ILE A 80 11.05 -19.25 2.69
C ILE A 80 9.86 -19.62 1.81
N PHE A 81 10.02 -20.53 0.86
CA PHE A 81 8.92 -20.99 0.01
C PHE A 81 7.76 -21.52 0.85
N ASN A 82 8.02 -22.41 1.80
CA ASN A 82 7.01 -23.00 2.67
C ASN A 82 6.31 -21.92 3.53
N GLU A 83 7.04 -20.97 4.08
CA GLU A 83 6.48 -19.91 4.92
C GLU A 83 5.51 -19.01 4.18
N PHE A 84 5.71 -18.78 2.87
CA PHE A 84 4.85 -17.92 2.05
C PHE A 84 3.71 -18.64 1.34
N THR A 85 3.73 -19.96 1.29
CA THR A 85 2.75 -20.76 0.55
C THR A 85 1.82 -21.60 1.42
N ARG A 86 2.08 -21.65 2.74
CA ARG A 86 1.23 -22.34 3.72
C ARG A 86 0.34 -21.35 4.47
N ASP A 87 -0.70 -21.88 5.12
CA ASP A 87 -1.54 -21.10 6.03
C ASP A 87 -0.80 -20.75 7.34
N GLU A 88 -1.46 -20.00 8.21
CA GLU A 88 -0.94 -19.60 9.52
C GLU A 88 -0.65 -20.77 10.47
N ASN A 89 -1.22 -21.95 10.20
CA ASN A 89 -1.00 -23.19 10.95
C ASN A 89 0.06 -24.09 10.30
N GLY A 90 0.63 -23.68 9.16
CA GLY A 90 1.64 -24.41 8.40
C GLY A 90 1.09 -25.49 7.48
N ASN A 91 -0.22 -25.55 7.24
CA ASN A 91 -0.82 -26.52 6.32
C ASN A 91 -0.63 -26.11 4.85
N VAL A 92 -0.50 -27.09 3.99
CA VAL A 92 -0.47 -26.89 2.54
C VAL A 92 -1.88 -26.60 2.06
N VAL A 93 -2.12 -25.39 1.56
CA VAL A 93 -3.42 -24.91 1.09
C VAL A 93 -3.43 -24.54 -0.40
N LEU A 94 -2.27 -24.57 -1.05
CA LEU A 94 -2.09 -24.27 -2.46
C LEU A 94 -1.55 -25.52 -3.18
N THR A 95 -1.94 -25.68 -4.43
CA THR A 95 -1.25 -26.62 -5.33
C THR A 95 0.16 -26.10 -5.62
N GLN A 96 1.02 -26.97 -6.14
CA GLN A 96 2.40 -26.60 -6.50
C GLN A 96 2.42 -25.43 -7.50
N GLU A 97 1.56 -25.46 -8.51
CA GLU A 97 1.46 -24.45 -9.55
C GLU A 97 1.00 -23.10 -9.00
N GLU A 98 -0.03 -23.10 -8.13
CA GLU A 98 -0.50 -21.88 -7.45
C GLU A 98 0.56 -21.28 -6.52
N ALA A 99 1.32 -22.12 -5.83
CA ALA A 99 2.41 -21.71 -4.96
C ALA A 99 3.54 -21.02 -5.76
N GLU A 100 3.97 -21.63 -6.86
CA GLU A 100 5.00 -21.07 -7.75
C GLU A 100 4.53 -19.74 -8.39
N GLU A 101 3.27 -19.65 -8.82
CA GLU A 101 2.69 -18.42 -9.35
C GLU A 101 2.65 -17.32 -8.29
N LYS A 102 2.27 -17.65 -7.05
CA LYS A 102 2.27 -16.71 -5.92
C LYS A 102 3.67 -16.15 -5.66
N ILE A 103 4.69 -17.02 -5.59
CA ILE A 103 6.08 -16.62 -5.39
C ILE A 103 6.55 -15.69 -6.52
N LYS A 104 6.22 -16.03 -7.77
CA LYS A 104 6.53 -15.19 -8.93
C LYS A 104 5.87 -13.82 -8.85
N LYS A 105 4.60 -13.74 -8.45
CA LYS A 105 3.88 -12.47 -8.24
C LYS A 105 4.51 -11.61 -7.14
N LEU A 106 5.05 -12.22 -6.11
CA LEU A 106 5.77 -11.52 -5.03
C LEU A 106 7.18 -11.05 -5.43
N GLY A 107 7.66 -11.46 -6.61
CA GLY A 107 8.94 -11.03 -7.17
C GLY A 107 10.07 -12.04 -7.06
N GLY A 108 9.74 -13.32 -6.81
CA GLY A 108 10.69 -14.42 -6.71
C GLY A 108 11.29 -14.60 -5.32
N VAL A 109 11.98 -15.72 -5.12
CA VAL A 109 12.53 -16.11 -3.80
C VAL A 109 13.46 -15.06 -3.21
N ASP A 110 14.30 -14.42 -4.02
CA ASP A 110 15.20 -13.37 -3.55
C ASP A 110 14.50 -12.21 -2.86
N LYS A 111 13.35 -11.80 -3.39
CA LYS A 111 12.56 -10.72 -2.77
C LYS A 111 11.86 -11.17 -1.50
N LEU A 112 11.53 -12.45 -1.38
CA LEU A 112 10.88 -13.00 -0.18
C LEU A 112 11.76 -12.92 1.05
N TYR A 113 13.08 -13.02 0.94
CA TYR A 113 13.99 -12.80 2.08
C TYR A 113 13.85 -11.40 2.66
N ARG A 114 13.74 -10.39 1.80
CA ARG A 114 13.49 -9.03 2.23
C ARG A 114 12.13 -8.89 2.90
N ILE A 115 11.07 -9.45 2.30
CA ILE A 115 9.72 -9.43 2.87
C ILE A 115 9.70 -10.16 4.23
N LYS A 116 10.39 -11.28 4.35
CA LYS A 116 10.54 -12.02 5.62
C LYS A 116 11.23 -11.17 6.68
N PHE A 117 12.34 -10.52 6.34
CA PHE A 117 13.09 -9.66 7.25
C PHE A 117 12.24 -8.51 7.77
N GLU A 118 11.51 -7.83 6.88
CA GLU A 118 10.55 -6.78 7.23
C GLU A 118 9.39 -7.29 8.09
N ALA A 119 8.85 -8.48 7.78
CA ALA A 119 7.77 -9.10 8.54
C ALA A 119 8.19 -9.48 9.96
N ASP A 120 9.40 -10.00 10.15
CA ASP A 120 9.91 -10.35 11.45
C ASP A 120 10.15 -9.11 12.32
N TYR A 121 10.65 -8.02 11.72
CA TYR A 121 10.76 -6.75 12.42
C TYR A 121 9.40 -6.16 12.77
N LEU A 122 8.44 -6.17 11.83
CA LEU A 122 7.07 -5.74 12.08
C LEU A 122 6.44 -6.54 13.23
N LYS A 123 6.61 -7.87 13.23
CA LYS A 123 6.15 -8.74 14.31
C LYS A 123 6.74 -8.32 15.65
N LYS A 124 8.05 -8.10 15.71
CA LYS A 124 8.73 -7.65 16.93
C LYS A 124 8.12 -6.38 17.50
N ILE A 125 8.04 -5.30 16.71
CA ILE A 125 7.53 -4.01 17.21
C ILE A 125 6.04 -4.06 17.53
N THR A 126 5.26 -4.89 16.82
CA THR A 126 3.84 -5.11 17.12
C THR A 126 3.66 -5.78 18.48
N TYR A 127 4.43 -6.83 18.76
CA TYR A 127 4.39 -7.51 20.07
C TYR A 127 4.91 -6.64 21.21
N ASP A 128 5.96 -5.85 20.97
CA ASP A 128 6.44 -4.88 21.96
C ASP A 128 5.35 -3.84 22.29
N GLY A 129 4.63 -3.33 21.29
CA GLY A 129 3.50 -2.44 21.48
C GLY A 129 2.30 -3.11 22.15
N ALA A 130 1.99 -4.36 21.80
CA ALA A 130 0.90 -5.12 22.37
C ALA A 130 1.11 -5.37 23.89
N LYS A 131 2.34 -5.65 24.31
CA LYS A 131 2.66 -5.78 25.76
C LYS A 131 2.38 -4.51 26.52
N VAL A 132 2.66 -3.35 25.92
CA VAL A 132 2.39 -2.05 26.56
C VAL A 132 0.87 -1.79 26.68
N LEU A 133 0.10 -2.19 25.67
CA LEU A 133 -1.35 -1.92 25.61
C LEU A 133 -2.18 -2.94 26.39
N TYR A 134 -1.81 -4.21 26.35
CA TYR A 134 -2.62 -5.33 26.87
C TYR A 134 -1.97 -6.05 28.06
N GLY A 135 -0.73 -5.70 28.41
CA GLY A 135 0.04 -6.35 29.48
C GLY A 135 0.89 -7.53 29.00
N ASP A 136 1.72 -8.05 29.93
CA ASP A 136 2.56 -9.24 29.71
C ASP A 136 2.23 -10.28 30.80
N PRO A 137 1.64 -11.43 30.46
CA PRO A 137 1.42 -11.94 29.10
C PRO A 137 0.27 -11.27 28.37
N ILE A 138 0.41 -11.18 27.03
CA ILE A 138 -0.66 -10.71 26.14
C ILE A 138 -1.81 -11.72 26.17
N PRO A 139 -3.09 -11.29 26.27
CA PRO A 139 -4.24 -12.20 26.22
C PRO A 139 -4.26 -13.05 24.95
N GLU A 140 -4.58 -14.34 25.07
CA GLU A 140 -4.51 -15.30 23.94
C GLU A 140 -5.41 -14.89 22.76
N SER A 141 -6.58 -14.31 23.03
CA SER A 141 -7.47 -13.79 21.96
C SER A 141 -6.82 -12.66 21.15
N VAL A 142 -6.06 -11.79 21.80
CA VAL A 142 -5.31 -10.70 21.13
C VAL A 142 -4.15 -11.29 20.35
N LYS A 143 -3.40 -12.22 20.95
CA LYS A 143 -2.25 -12.86 20.32
C LYS A 143 -2.66 -13.61 19.04
N SER A 144 -3.73 -14.40 19.10
CA SER A 144 -4.25 -15.12 17.93
C SER A 144 -4.62 -14.17 16.78
N LEU A 145 -5.25 -13.04 17.08
CA LEU A 145 -5.57 -12.01 16.09
C LEU A 145 -4.33 -11.36 15.51
N LEU A 146 -3.35 -11.00 16.35
CA LEU A 146 -2.09 -10.42 15.89
C LEU A 146 -1.32 -11.38 14.98
N ASP A 147 -1.21 -12.66 15.35
CA ASP A 147 -0.53 -13.66 14.55
C ASP A 147 -1.20 -13.86 13.19
N PHE A 148 -2.54 -13.87 13.15
CA PHE A 148 -3.31 -13.95 11.91
C PHE A 148 -3.09 -12.73 11.01
N GLU A 149 -3.24 -11.52 11.53
CA GLU A 149 -3.07 -10.30 10.73
C GLU A 149 -1.62 -10.14 10.23
N LEU A 150 -0.62 -10.40 11.07
CA LEU A 150 0.79 -10.37 10.67
C LEU A 150 1.11 -11.40 9.59
N HIS A 151 0.49 -12.59 9.67
CA HIS A 151 0.62 -13.61 8.62
C HIS A 151 0.06 -13.09 7.28
N ILE A 152 -1.12 -12.49 7.28
CA ILE A 152 -1.71 -11.90 6.07
C ILE A 152 -0.81 -10.79 5.49
N MET A 153 -0.35 -9.85 6.31
CA MET A 153 0.54 -8.76 5.86
C MET A 153 1.83 -9.29 5.22
N LYS A 154 2.43 -10.35 5.81
CA LYS A 154 3.61 -11.01 5.28
C LYS A 154 3.33 -11.71 3.96
N THR A 155 2.32 -12.58 3.92
CA THR A 155 2.04 -13.43 2.75
C THR A 155 1.47 -12.66 1.55
N MET A 156 0.94 -11.46 1.78
CA MET A 156 0.56 -10.50 0.75
C MET A 156 1.72 -9.61 0.27
N GLY A 157 2.87 -9.64 0.95
CA GLY A 157 4.08 -8.91 0.56
C GLY A 157 4.12 -7.45 1.00
N PHE A 158 3.33 -7.04 2.01
CA PHE A 158 3.20 -5.64 2.42
C PHE A 158 3.77 -5.27 3.81
N PRO A 159 4.65 -6.03 4.47
CA PRO A 159 5.14 -5.64 5.79
C PRO A 159 5.88 -4.30 5.76
N GLY A 160 6.66 -4.03 4.70
CA GLY A 160 7.36 -2.76 4.52
C GLY A 160 6.43 -1.55 4.45
N TYR A 161 5.25 -1.69 3.83
CA TYR A 161 4.23 -0.64 3.82
C TYR A 161 3.76 -0.28 5.24
N PHE A 162 3.46 -1.29 6.06
CA PHE A 162 3.03 -1.07 7.45
C PHE A 162 4.13 -0.45 8.30
N LEU A 163 5.40 -0.82 8.08
CA LEU A 163 6.55 -0.21 8.75
C LEU A 163 6.68 1.27 8.42
N ILE A 164 6.52 1.65 7.15
CA ILE A 164 6.57 3.04 6.71
C ILE A 164 5.41 3.86 7.30
N VAL A 165 4.19 3.32 7.28
CA VAL A 165 3.01 4.02 7.85
C VAL A 165 3.17 4.20 9.36
N GLN A 166 3.66 3.17 10.07
CA GLN A 166 3.94 3.23 11.49
C GLN A 166 4.99 4.30 11.80
N ASP A 167 6.04 4.41 10.99
CA ASP A 167 7.09 5.41 11.12
C ASP A 167 6.54 6.83 10.96
N PHE A 168 5.76 7.09 9.91
CA PHE A 168 5.09 8.38 9.72
C PHE A 168 4.22 8.78 10.91
N ILE A 169 3.43 7.85 11.43
CA ILE A 169 2.57 8.09 12.58
C ILE A 169 3.40 8.39 13.83
N ASN A 170 4.47 7.64 14.05
CA ASN A 170 5.35 7.84 15.20
C ASN A 170 6.09 9.18 15.13
N SER A 171 6.67 9.53 13.97
CA SER A 171 7.36 10.80 13.78
C SER A 171 6.39 11.98 13.95
N ALA A 172 5.18 11.90 13.39
CA ALA A 172 4.17 12.93 13.58
C ALA A 172 3.83 13.14 15.06
N ARG A 173 3.63 12.04 15.81
CA ARG A 173 3.24 12.11 17.24
C ARG A 173 4.38 12.50 18.16
N LYS A 174 5.58 11.88 17.99
CA LYS A 174 6.69 11.99 18.95
C LYS A 174 7.60 13.18 18.65
N GLU A 175 7.85 13.47 17.36
CA GLU A 175 8.80 14.50 16.95
C GLU A 175 8.10 15.83 16.69
N LEU A 176 6.95 15.81 16.00
CA LEU A 176 6.21 17.00 15.65
C LEU A 176 5.10 17.38 16.65
N GLY A 177 4.76 16.49 17.58
CA GLY A 177 3.68 16.71 18.55
C GLY A 177 2.30 16.83 17.90
N VAL A 178 2.13 16.35 16.66
CA VAL A 178 0.88 16.42 15.91
C VAL A 178 0.03 15.19 16.19
N TRP A 179 -1.27 15.43 16.43
CA TRP A 179 -2.21 14.33 16.60
C TRP A 179 -2.56 13.69 15.26
N VAL A 180 -2.47 12.36 15.19
CA VAL A 180 -2.82 11.57 13.99
C VAL A 180 -4.02 10.70 14.31
N GLY A 181 -5.12 10.96 13.63
CA GLY A 181 -6.35 10.17 13.71
C GLY A 181 -6.34 8.99 12.71
N PRO A 182 -7.38 8.14 12.76
CA PRO A 182 -7.55 7.08 11.79
C PRO A 182 -7.77 7.66 10.38
N ALA A 183 -7.18 7.02 9.38
CA ALA A 183 -7.46 7.31 7.98
C ALA A 183 -8.88 6.82 7.61
N ARG A 184 -9.50 7.51 6.65
CA ARG A 184 -10.78 7.12 6.03
C ARG A 184 -10.56 6.75 4.59
#